data_f273b4059e49a406e1631aba0776db11
#
_entry.id   f273b4059e49a406e1631aba0776db11
#
_cell.length_a   1.000
_cell.length_b   1.000
_cell.length_c   1.000
_cell.angle_alpha   90.00
_cell.angle_beta   90.00
_cell.angle_gamma   90.00
#
_symmetry.space_group_name_H-M   'P 1'
#
loop_
_entity.id
_entity.type
_entity.pdbx_description
1 polymer ?
#
loop_
_entity_poly.entity_id
_entity_poly.type
_entity_poly.pdbx_seq_one_letter_code
_entity_poly.pdbx_strand_id
1 'polypeptide(L)'
;LEEQKKLPNKIIFASTISVYGEKLHQNMYNEESNKNPFSPYALTKLEAEEFLLEHYGKQSWILRFAPVYASGFQLNINRRTKTAGRFYKVGSGSKKLSLCNLENIGYAVKGIIEDKVPAGIYNISDAKDYIYNDLLNYVNAKWVVRIPALLVKGFYYIGKMMNNIFLKENATKLISDNVFPSDKIRKYISLSGTLNTLSTNENEQK
;
A
#
# COMPACT_ATOMS: atom_id res chain seq x y z
N LEU A 1 2.19 -0.44 -28.65
CA LEU A 1 2.97 -1.70 -28.63
C LEU A 1 2.50 -2.66 -29.70
N GLU A 2 1.19 -2.80 -29.93
CA GLU A 2 0.65 -3.63 -31.01
C GLU A 2 1.02 -3.12 -32.41
N GLU A 3 1.08 -1.79 -32.61
CA GLU A 3 1.50 -1.18 -33.87
C GLU A 3 2.95 -1.50 -34.26
N GLN A 4 3.83 -1.80 -33.29
CA GLN A 4 5.23 -2.10 -33.53
C GLN A 4 5.51 -3.60 -33.77
N LYS A 5 4.50 -4.47 -33.76
CA LYS A 5 4.61 -5.94 -33.93
C LYS A 5 5.66 -6.63 -33.04
N LYS A 6 6.15 -5.97 -31.97
CA LYS A 6 7.08 -6.52 -30.98
C LYS A 6 6.51 -6.32 -29.58
N LEU A 7 5.80 -7.34 -29.11
CA LEU A 7 5.41 -7.40 -27.69
C LEU A 7 6.62 -7.74 -26.82
N PRO A 8 6.77 -7.11 -25.66
CA PRO A 8 7.81 -7.48 -24.71
C PRO A 8 7.53 -8.89 -24.15
N ASN A 9 8.59 -9.64 -23.87
CA ASN A 9 8.47 -10.97 -23.26
C ASN A 9 7.88 -10.93 -21.84
N LYS A 10 8.05 -9.80 -21.13
CA LYS A 10 7.56 -9.58 -19.77
C LYS A 10 6.93 -8.19 -19.65
N ILE A 11 5.75 -8.13 -19.07
CA ILE A 11 5.04 -6.88 -18.75
C ILE A 11 4.92 -6.80 -17.24
N ILE A 12 5.60 -5.86 -16.61
CA ILE A 12 5.51 -5.60 -15.17
C ILE A 12 4.67 -4.34 -14.96
N PHE A 13 3.49 -4.50 -14.38
CA PHE A 13 2.55 -3.42 -14.18
C PHE A 13 2.55 -2.96 -12.72
N ALA A 14 2.90 -1.69 -12.50
CA ALA A 14 2.81 -1.05 -11.20
C ALA A 14 1.35 -0.69 -10.88
N SER A 15 0.69 -1.54 -10.08
CA SER A 15 -0.65 -1.33 -9.58
C SER A 15 -0.65 -0.90 -8.10
N THR A 16 -1.79 -0.91 -7.44
CA THR A 16 -2.00 -0.39 -6.09
C THR A 16 -2.97 -1.26 -5.29
N ILE A 17 -2.76 -1.35 -3.99
CA ILE A 17 -3.71 -1.99 -3.08
C ILE A 17 -5.06 -1.25 -3.02
N SER A 18 -5.16 -0.02 -3.50
CA SER A 18 -6.41 0.73 -3.52
C SER A 18 -7.49 0.11 -4.42
N VAL A 19 -7.13 -0.83 -5.31
CA VAL A 19 -8.10 -1.62 -6.10
C VAL A 19 -9.04 -2.47 -5.24
N TYR A 20 -8.63 -2.81 -4.01
CA TYR A 20 -9.50 -3.55 -3.09
C TYR A 20 -10.63 -2.68 -2.51
N GLY A 21 -10.45 -1.37 -2.39
CA GLY A 21 -11.42 -0.47 -1.76
C GLY A 21 -11.67 -0.85 -0.32
N GLU A 22 -10.84 -0.38 0.60
CA GLU A 22 -10.85 -0.81 2.00
C GLU A 22 -12.22 -0.61 2.65
N LYS A 23 -12.66 -1.60 3.43
CA LYS A 23 -13.93 -1.63 4.14
C LYS A 23 -13.73 -1.58 5.65
N LEU A 24 -14.65 -0.95 6.37
CA LEU A 24 -14.57 -0.76 7.82
C LEU A 24 -14.42 -2.06 8.62
N HIS A 25 -14.97 -3.15 8.12
CA HIS A 25 -15.01 -4.45 8.82
C HIS A 25 -14.12 -5.53 8.18
N GLN A 26 -13.29 -5.17 7.20
CA GLN A 26 -12.33 -6.08 6.59
C GLN A 26 -10.93 -5.58 6.92
N ASN A 27 -10.15 -6.41 7.62
CA ASN A 27 -8.85 -6.00 8.17
C ASN A 27 -7.67 -6.48 7.33
N MET A 28 -7.88 -7.43 6.42
CA MET A 28 -6.83 -8.03 5.59
C MET A 28 -7.33 -8.28 4.18
N TYR A 29 -6.45 -8.06 3.21
CA TYR A 29 -6.72 -8.22 1.77
C TYR A 29 -5.55 -8.95 1.10
N ASN A 30 -5.81 -10.13 0.58
CA ASN A 30 -4.89 -10.89 -0.26
C ASN A 30 -5.29 -10.74 -1.73
N GLU A 31 -4.53 -11.36 -2.64
CA GLU A 31 -4.74 -11.25 -4.08
C GLU A 31 -6.08 -11.80 -4.57
N GLU A 32 -6.70 -12.70 -3.79
CA GLU A 32 -8.01 -13.31 -4.06
C GLU A 32 -9.19 -12.50 -3.49
N SER A 33 -8.89 -11.46 -2.70
CA SER A 33 -9.91 -10.59 -2.10
C SER A 33 -10.68 -9.82 -3.18
N ASN A 34 -11.98 -9.62 -2.93
CA ASN A 34 -12.85 -8.85 -3.82
C ASN A 34 -12.30 -7.44 -4.03
N LYS A 35 -12.30 -7.01 -5.29
CA LYS A 35 -11.94 -5.66 -5.71
C LYS A 35 -13.19 -4.77 -5.70
N ASN A 36 -13.05 -3.59 -5.13
CA ASN A 36 -14.13 -2.60 -5.06
C ASN A 36 -13.56 -1.18 -5.00
N PRO A 37 -12.82 -0.75 -6.03
CA PRO A 37 -12.16 0.54 -6.05
C PRO A 37 -13.18 1.68 -5.97
N PHE A 38 -12.84 2.76 -5.24
CA PHE A 38 -13.70 3.93 -5.10
C PHE A 38 -13.17 5.14 -5.85
N SER A 39 -11.85 5.33 -5.89
CA SER A 39 -11.25 6.49 -6.54
C SER A 39 -11.08 6.27 -8.05
N PRO A 40 -11.15 7.33 -8.88
CA PRO A 40 -10.85 7.24 -10.32
C PRO A 40 -9.49 6.60 -10.59
N TYR A 41 -8.49 6.93 -9.78
CA TYR A 41 -7.15 6.33 -9.87
C TYR A 41 -7.20 4.81 -9.67
N ALA A 42 -7.91 4.32 -8.65
CA ALA A 42 -8.00 2.88 -8.38
C ALA A 42 -8.82 2.15 -9.44
N LEU A 43 -9.88 2.79 -9.97
CA LEU A 43 -10.67 2.28 -11.11
C LEU A 43 -9.80 2.10 -12.34
N THR A 44 -9.08 3.14 -12.77
CA THR A 44 -8.19 3.08 -13.94
C THR A 44 -7.09 2.02 -13.76
N LYS A 45 -6.56 1.85 -12.54
CA LYS A 45 -5.59 0.78 -12.27
C LYS A 45 -6.22 -0.60 -12.42
N LEU A 46 -7.44 -0.80 -11.90
CA LEU A 46 -8.15 -2.07 -12.03
C LEU A 46 -8.47 -2.41 -13.49
N GLU A 47 -8.98 -1.45 -14.27
CA GLU A 47 -9.25 -1.62 -15.70
C GLU A 47 -7.99 -2.05 -16.47
N ALA A 48 -6.83 -1.42 -16.15
CA ALA A 48 -5.56 -1.80 -16.75
C ALA A 48 -5.09 -3.20 -16.32
N GLU A 49 -5.32 -3.60 -15.05
CA GLU A 49 -5.05 -4.97 -14.61
C GLU A 49 -5.88 -5.99 -15.40
N GLU A 50 -7.18 -5.75 -15.53
CA GLU A 50 -8.11 -6.63 -16.23
C GLU A 50 -7.74 -6.76 -17.72
N PHE A 51 -7.44 -5.65 -18.38
CA PHE A 51 -6.95 -5.65 -19.75
C PHE A 51 -5.67 -6.48 -19.93
N LEU A 52 -4.68 -6.30 -19.04
CA LEU A 52 -3.42 -7.03 -19.12
C LEU A 52 -3.60 -8.53 -18.85
N LEU A 53 -4.49 -8.90 -17.94
CA LEU A 53 -4.76 -10.31 -17.64
C LEU A 53 -5.49 -11.00 -18.79
N GLU A 54 -6.45 -10.32 -19.43
CA GLU A 54 -7.20 -10.84 -20.54
C GLU A 54 -6.33 -11.06 -21.78
N HIS A 55 -5.50 -10.06 -22.14
CA HIS A 55 -4.77 -10.08 -23.41
C HIS A 55 -3.34 -10.64 -23.27
N TYR A 56 -2.70 -10.47 -22.10
CA TYR A 56 -1.28 -10.75 -21.87
C TYR A 56 -0.99 -11.50 -20.57
N GLY A 57 -1.98 -12.22 -20.01
CA GLY A 57 -1.88 -12.81 -18.67
C GLY A 57 -0.68 -13.71 -18.45
N LYS A 58 -0.25 -14.48 -19.47
CA LYS A 58 0.91 -15.40 -19.38
C LYS A 58 2.27 -14.70 -19.28
N GLN A 59 2.34 -13.42 -19.60
CA GLN A 59 3.56 -12.60 -19.59
C GLN A 59 3.41 -11.31 -18.77
N SER A 60 2.36 -11.24 -17.93
CA SER A 60 2.05 -10.06 -17.13
C SER A 60 2.25 -10.34 -15.64
N TRP A 61 2.97 -9.45 -14.97
CA TRP A 61 3.13 -9.39 -13.52
C TRP A 61 2.48 -8.12 -13.01
N ILE A 62 1.41 -8.26 -12.25
CA ILE A 62 0.67 -7.14 -11.66
C ILE A 62 1.10 -7.00 -10.21
N LEU A 63 1.79 -5.92 -9.89
CA LEU A 63 2.34 -5.64 -8.57
C LEU A 63 1.47 -4.58 -7.87
N ARG A 64 0.65 -4.99 -6.92
CA ARG A 64 -0.19 -4.11 -6.10
C ARG A 64 0.59 -3.60 -4.91
N PHE A 65 1.12 -2.40 -5.02
CA PHE A 65 1.95 -1.81 -3.97
C PHE A 65 1.11 -1.32 -2.79
N ALA A 66 1.51 -1.71 -1.57
CA ALA A 66 1.15 -0.99 -0.36
C ALA A 66 1.78 0.43 -0.40
N PRO A 67 1.39 1.35 0.49
CA PRO A 67 1.95 2.71 0.48
C PRO A 67 3.47 2.72 0.53
N VAL A 68 4.07 3.18 -0.57
CA VAL A 68 5.53 3.13 -0.78
C VAL A 68 6.24 4.19 0.05
N TYR A 69 7.39 3.83 0.60
CA TYR A 69 8.33 4.73 1.27
C TYR A 69 9.78 4.34 0.95
N ALA A 70 10.69 5.30 1.11
CA ALA A 70 12.13 5.11 0.94
C ALA A 70 12.90 6.12 1.79
N SER A 71 14.23 5.98 1.88
CA SER A 71 15.10 7.06 2.37
C SER A 71 14.86 8.31 1.52
N GLY A 72 14.59 9.45 2.18
CA GLY A 72 14.24 10.69 1.48
C GLY A 72 12.83 10.77 0.88
N PHE A 73 12.03 9.69 0.84
CA PHE A 73 10.65 9.69 0.37
C PHE A 73 9.67 9.19 1.44
N GLN A 74 9.23 10.11 2.30
CA GLN A 74 8.34 9.82 3.43
C GLN A 74 6.91 10.34 3.24
N LEU A 75 6.50 10.68 2.02
CA LEU A 75 5.20 11.30 1.74
C LEU A 75 4.03 10.47 2.32
N ASN A 76 4.06 9.15 2.11
CA ASN A 76 3.01 8.26 2.59
C ASN A 76 2.98 8.08 4.11
N ILE A 77 4.14 8.16 4.77
CA ILE A 77 4.25 8.18 6.24
C ILE A 77 3.71 9.52 6.77
N ASN A 78 4.15 10.64 6.19
CA ASN A 78 3.71 11.97 6.60
C ASN A 78 2.21 12.17 6.45
N ARG A 79 1.60 11.72 5.35
CA ARG A 79 0.14 11.77 5.14
C ARG A 79 -0.66 11.03 6.23
N ARG A 80 -0.07 10.03 6.87
CA ARG A 80 -0.70 9.22 7.93
C ARG A 80 -0.43 9.73 9.33
N THR A 81 0.61 10.53 9.51
CA THR A 81 1.09 10.97 10.82
C THR A 81 0.98 12.47 11.04
N LYS A 82 0.77 13.29 9.97
CA LYS A 82 0.70 14.75 10.05
C LYS A 82 -0.58 15.31 9.42
N THR A 83 -1.14 16.31 10.07
CA THR A 83 -2.20 17.16 9.52
C THR A 83 -1.97 18.61 9.97
N ALA A 84 -2.12 19.57 9.06
CA ALA A 84 -1.85 20.99 9.32
C ALA A 84 -0.52 21.25 10.07
N GLY A 85 0.54 20.53 9.68
CA GLY A 85 1.88 20.65 10.26
C GLY A 85 2.07 19.98 11.64
N ARG A 86 1.01 19.39 12.23
CA ARG A 86 1.07 18.74 13.54
C ARG A 86 0.98 17.23 13.41
N PHE A 87 1.73 16.52 14.25
CA PHE A 87 1.59 15.07 14.37
C PHE A 87 0.29 14.69 15.05
N TYR A 88 -0.36 13.64 14.58
CA TYR A 88 -1.59 13.13 15.16
C TYR A 88 -1.66 11.60 15.14
N LYS A 89 -2.53 11.05 16.00
CA LYS A 89 -2.97 9.65 15.95
C LYS A 89 -4.45 9.54 16.29
N VAL A 90 -5.09 8.52 15.78
CA VAL A 90 -6.49 8.21 16.09
C VAL A 90 -6.56 7.13 17.18
N GLY A 91 -7.32 7.41 18.23
CA GLY A 91 -7.44 6.51 19.37
C GLY A 91 -6.11 6.21 20.05
N SER A 92 -5.78 4.92 20.20
CA SER A 92 -4.50 4.44 20.76
C SER A 92 -3.35 4.49 19.75
N GLY A 93 -3.62 4.63 18.44
CA GLY A 93 -2.63 4.49 17.38
C GLY A 93 -2.24 3.03 17.11
N SER A 94 -3.06 2.05 17.54
CA SER A 94 -2.78 0.61 17.43
C SER A 94 -3.33 -0.03 16.16
N LYS A 95 -3.97 0.73 15.26
CA LYS A 95 -4.46 0.20 14.00
C LYS A 95 -3.30 -0.22 13.11
N LYS A 96 -3.42 -1.44 12.55
CA LYS A 96 -2.40 -2.03 11.70
C LYS A 96 -2.49 -1.51 10.27
N LEU A 97 -1.34 -1.39 9.62
CA LEU A 97 -1.23 -1.06 8.21
C LEU A 97 0.01 -1.73 7.61
N SER A 98 -0.09 -2.09 6.34
CA SER A 98 1.06 -2.49 5.55
C SER A 98 1.68 -1.26 4.89
N LEU A 99 3.01 -1.25 4.80
CA LEU A 99 3.82 -0.32 4.01
C LEU A 99 4.67 -1.12 3.02
N CYS A 100 5.24 -0.45 2.05
CA CYS A 100 6.13 -1.04 1.07
C CYS A 100 7.43 -0.23 1.00
N ASN A 101 8.54 -0.80 1.47
CA ASN A 101 9.86 -0.25 1.22
C ASN A 101 10.16 -0.32 -0.28
N LEU A 102 10.70 0.75 -0.87
CA LEU A 102 11.06 0.82 -2.28
C LEU A 102 12.02 -0.32 -2.70
N GLU A 103 12.91 -0.77 -1.82
CA GLU A 103 13.82 -1.89 -2.07
C GLU A 103 13.05 -3.19 -2.35
N ASN A 104 11.90 -3.42 -1.68
CA ASN A 104 11.08 -4.60 -1.91
C ASN A 104 10.49 -4.61 -3.33
N ILE A 105 10.19 -3.44 -3.90
CA ILE A 105 9.80 -3.32 -5.31
C ILE A 105 10.97 -3.73 -6.22
N GLY A 106 12.19 -3.27 -5.90
CA GLY A 106 13.40 -3.65 -6.60
C GLY A 106 13.65 -5.17 -6.57
N TYR A 107 13.50 -5.81 -5.41
CA TYR A 107 13.62 -7.26 -5.27
C TYR A 107 12.56 -8.02 -6.08
N ALA A 108 11.31 -7.52 -6.08
CA ALA A 108 10.23 -8.11 -6.87
C ALA A 108 10.52 -8.04 -8.37
N VAL A 109 10.90 -6.87 -8.88
CA VAL A 109 11.27 -6.67 -10.29
C VAL A 109 12.46 -7.53 -10.68
N LYS A 110 13.51 -7.56 -9.86
CA LYS A 110 14.68 -8.42 -10.07
C LYS A 110 14.29 -9.89 -10.17
N GLY A 111 13.48 -10.39 -9.22
CA GLY A 111 13.03 -11.78 -9.22
C GLY A 111 12.20 -12.15 -10.45
N ILE A 112 11.42 -11.22 -10.98
CA ILE A 112 10.67 -11.39 -12.23
C ILE A 112 11.62 -11.45 -13.45
N ILE A 113 12.59 -10.56 -13.51
CA ILE A 113 13.59 -10.53 -14.61
C ILE A 113 14.39 -11.82 -14.62
N GLU A 114 14.76 -12.34 -13.45
CA GLU A 114 15.51 -13.59 -13.27
C GLU A 114 14.65 -14.87 -13.39
N ASP A 115 13.40 -14.78 -13.84
CA ASP A 115 12.45 -15.90 -14.02
C ASP A 115 12.15 -16.71 -12.74
N LYS A 116 12.35 -16.10 -11.55
CA LYS A 116 12.07 -16.75 -10.26
C LYS A 116 10.60 -16.65 -9.86
N VAL A 117 9.88 -15.65 -10.35
CA VAL A 117 8.50 -15.36 -9.99
C VAL A 117 7.62 -15.62 -11.22
N PRO A 118 6.63 -16.54 -11.16
CA PRO A 118 5.71 -16.77 -12.28
C PRO A 118 4.81 -15.56 -12.55
N ALA A 119 4.28 -15.45 -13.78
CA ALA A 119 3.31 -14.42 -14.13
C ALA A 119 2.07 -14.49 -13.22
N GLY A 120 1.50 -13.33 -12.89
CA GLY A 120 0.35 -13.26 -12.00
C GLY A 120 0.22 -11.96 -11.23
N ILE A 121 -0.68 -11.95 -10.26
CA ILE A 121 -0.97 -10.81 -9.39
C ILE A 121 -0.30 -11.02 -8.04
N TYR A 122 0.33 -9.97 -7.52
CA TYR A 122 1.06 -9.99 -6.25
C TYR A 122 0.87 -8.69 -5.46
N ASN A 123 0.53 -8.80 -4.19
CA ASN A 123 0.68 -7.71 -3.23
C ASN A 123 2.16 -7.55 -2.89
N ILE A 124 2.63 -6.30 -2.84
CA ILE A 124 3.99 -5.98 -2.45
C ILE A 124 3.95 -5.09 -1.21
N SER A 125 4.42 -5.66 -0.10
CA SER A 125 4.51 -5.00 1.20
C SER A 125 5.73 -5.51 1.96
N ASP A 126 6.07 -4.84 3.05
CA ASP A 126 7.10 -5.28 3.97
C ASP A 126 6.68 -6.60 4.65
N ALA A 127 7.65 -7.33 5.20
CA ALA A 127 7.40 -8.61 5.90
C ALA A 127 6.58 -8.45 7.18
N LYS A 128 6.51 -7.23 7.69
CA LYS A 128 5.88 -6.90 8.97
C LYS A 128 4.83 -5.81 8.74
N ASP A 129 3.71 -5.96 9.42
CA ASP A 129 2.74 -4.89 9.54
C ASP A 129 3.18 -3.89 10.60
N TYR A 130 2.80 -2.65 10.40
CA TYR A 130 3.09 -1.54 11.31
C TYR A 130 1.81 -1.05 11.98
N ILE A 131 1.97 -0.41 13.14
CA ILE A 131 0.91 0.40 13.74
C ILE A 131 1.24 1.88 13.60
N TYR A 132 0.25 2.76 13.76
CA TYR A 132 0.50 4.21 13.65
C TYR A 132 1.55 4.72 14.64
N ASN A 133 1.67 4.08 15.81
CA ASN A 133 2.73 4.42 16.76
C ASN A 133 4.12 4.12 16.22
N ASP A 134 4.31 3.06 15.42
CA ASP A 134 5.61 2.77 14.79
C ASP A 134 6.02 3.87 13.81
N LEU A 135 5.05 4.39 13.03
CA LEU A 135 5.30 5.49 12.10
C LEU A 135 5.66 6.79 12.84
N LEU A 136 4.97 7.08 13.94
CA LEU A 136 5.26 8.25 14.77
C LEU A 136 6.63 8.16 15.41
N ASN A 137 7.03 6.98 15.87
CA ASN A 137 8.37 6.72 16.40
C ASN A 137 9.44 6.89 15.30
N TYR A 138 9.20 6.34 14.12
CA TYR A 138 10.11 6.47 12.97
C TYR A 138 10.38 7.92 12.57
N VAL A 139 9.35 8.79 12.60
CA VAL A 139 9.52 10.23 12.30
C VAL A 139 9.91 11.07 13.52
N ASN A 140 10.27 10.45 14.65
CA ASN A 140 10.64 11.12 15.90
C ASN A 140 9.63 12.18 16.36
N ALA A 141 8.34 11.85 16.30
CA ALA A 141 7.25 12.77 16.64
C ALA A 141 7.26 13.16 18.12
N LYS A 142 7.59 14.41 18.46
CA LYS A 142 7.68 14.90 19.84
C LYS A 142 6.33 15.28 20.45
N TRP A 143 5.43 15.85 19.67
CA TRP A 143 4.12 16.33 20.09
C TRP A 143 3.03 15.71 19.22
N VAL A 144 2.23 14.81 19.79
CA VAL A 144 1.23 14.04 19.06
C VAL A 144 -0.16 14.33 19.58
N VAL A 145 -1.01 14.92 18.75
CA VAL A 145 -2.42 15.17 19.05
C VAL A 145 -3.20 13.85 18.96
N ARG A 146 -3.94 13.51 19.99
CA ARG A 146 -4.81 12.33 20.00
C ARG A 146 -6.23 12.69 19.58
N ILE A 147 -6.66 12.17 18.44
CA ILE A 147 -8.02 12.35 17.93
C ILE A 147 -8.88 11.16 18.42
N PRO A 148 -9.99 11.39 19.12
CA PRO A 148 -10.88 10.31 19.53
C PRO A 148 -11.41 9.53 18.32
N ALA A 149 -11.33 8.19 18.36
CA ALA A 149 -11.81 7.34 17.26
C ALA A 149 -13.30 7.53 16.97
N LEU A 150 -14.10 7.92 17.97
CA LEU A 150 -15.52 8.21 17.81
C LEU A 150 -15.78 9.39 16.87
N LEU A 151 -14.94 10.44 16.93
CA LEU A 151 -15.04 11.57 15.99
C LEU A 151 -14.78 11.14 14.56
N VAL A 152 -13.75 10.32 14.33
CA VAL A 152 -13.44 9.81 12.98
C VAL A 152 -14.54 8.88 12.47
N LYS A 153 -15.15 8.06 13.35
CA LYS A 153 -16.35 7.28 13.00
C LYS A 153 -17.52 8.19 12.61
N GLY A 154 -17.72 9.32 13.31
CA GLY A 154 -18.71 10.33 12.93
C GLY A 154 -18.50 10.84 11.50
N PHE A 155 -17.25 11.18 11.13
CA PHE A 155 -16.92 11.59 9.76
C PHE A 155 -17.17 10.49 8.72
N TYR A 156 -16.93 9.22 9.07
CA TYR A 156 -17.28 8.10 8.19
C TYR A 156 -18.78 8.05 7.88
N TYR A 157 -19.65 8.17 8.91
CA TYR A 157 -21.11 8.15 8.73
C TYR A 157 -21.62 9.38 7.99
N ILE A 158 -21.05 10.56 8.26
CA ILE A 158 -21.37 11.79 7.51
C ILE A 158 -20.98 11.60 6.04
N GLY A 159 -19.78 11.08 5.75
CA GLY A 159 -19.34 10.78 4.40
C GLY A 159 -20.25 9.78 3.69
N LYS A 160 -20.74 8.75 4.41
CA LYS A 160 -21.71 7.79 3.89
C LYS A 160 -23.05 8.43 3.54
N MET A 161 -23.56 9.29 4.42
CA MET A 161 -24.85 9.98 4.23
C MET A 161 -24.79 10.99 3.08
N MET A 162 -23.68 11.73 2.96
CA MET A 162 -23.47 12.73 1.90
C MET A 162 -22.95 12.12 0.58
N ASN A 163 -22.80 10.80 0.50
CA ASN A 163 -22.16 10.09 -0.62
C ASN A 163 -20.75 10.64 -0.95
N ASN A 164 -20.05 11.15 0.06
CA ASN A 164 -18.70 11.70 -0.07
C ASN A 164 -17.67 10.58 0.08
N ILE A 165 -17.19 10.07 -1.06
CA ILE A 165 -16.23 8.95 -1.13
C ILE A 165 -14.92 9.29 -0.42
N PHE A 166 -14.41 10.50 -0.60
CA PHE A 166 -13.14 10.95 0.00
C PHE A 166 -13.18 10.93 1.53
N LEU A 167 -14.26 11.44 2.12
CA LEU A 167 -14.44 11.46 3.57
C LEU A 167 -14.54 10.02 4.14
N LYS A 168 -15.33 9.18 3.48
CA LYS A 168 -15.52 7.78 3.85
C LYS A 168 -14.22 6.98 3.79
N GLU A 169 -13.48 7.08 2.68
CA GLU A 169 -12.23 6.36 2.45
C GLU A 169 -11.14 6.78 3.47
N ASN A 170 -10.94 8.09 3.67
CA ASN A 170 -9.95 8.57 4.63
C ASN A 170 -10.28 8.19 6.07
N ALA A 171 -11.56 8.27 6.47
CA ALA A 171 -11.98 7.83 7.79
C ALA A 171 -11.75 6.32 7.97
N THR A 172 -12.10 5.49 6.98
CA THR A 172 -11.89 4.03 7.02
C THR A 172 -10.40 3.71 7.24
N LYS A 173 -9.49 4.33 6.50
CA LYS A 173 -8.04 4.13 6.63
C LYS A 173 -7.50 4.44 8.02
N LEU A 174 -8.15 5.32 8.77
CA LEU A 174 -7.72 5.74 10.11
C LEU A 174 -8.30 4.87 11.25
N ILE A 175 -9.45 4.22 11.04
CA ILE A 175 -10.16 3.48 12.10
C ILE A 175 -10.24 1.98 11.89
N SER A 176 -9.82 1.46 10.74
CA SER A 176 -9.71 0.01 10.46
C SER A 176 -8.26 -0.40 10.30
N ASP A 177 -8.01 -1.70 10.40
CA ASP A 177 -6.72 -2.27 10.00
C ASP A 177 -6.68 -2.34 8.47
N ASN A 178 -5.50 -2.12 7.89
CA ASN A 178 -5.29 -2.08 6.44
C ASN A 178 -4.06 -2.94 6.11
N VAL A 179 -4.25 -4.25 6.18
CA VAL A 179 -3.19 -5.25 6.03
C VAL A 179 -3.27 -5.88 4.64
N PHE A 180 -2.15 -5.87 3.93
CA PHE A 180 -2.00 -6.41 2.57
C PHE A 180 -0.76 -7.32 2.52
N PRO A 181 -0.88 -8.60 2.93
CA PRO A 181 0.25 -9.52 2.99
C PRO A 181 0.88 -9.75 1.62
N SER A 182 2.20 -9.88 1.58
CA SER A 182 2.98 -10.25 0.40
C SER A 182 3.40 -11.73 0.39
N ASP A 183 2.65 -12.59 1.10
CA ASP A 183 2.98 -14.00 1.29
C ASP A 183 3.08 -14.76 -0.03
N LYS A 184 2.28 -14.37 -1.03
CA LYS A 184 2.27 -15.04 -2.34
C LYS A 184 3.60 -14.89 -3.06
N ILE A 185 4.15 -13.68 -3.16
CA ILE A 185 5.44 -13.45 -3.83
C ILE A 185 6.61 -13.96 -2.99
N ARG A 186 6.49 -13.93 -1.66
CA ARG A 186 7.51 -14.43 -0.73
C ARG A 186 7.77 -15.93 -0.81
N LYS A 187 6.91 -16.69 -1.48
CA LYS A 187 7.18 -18.10 -1.82
C LYS A 187 8.32 -18.26 -2.82
N TYR A 188 8.64 -17.22 -3.57
CA TYR A 188 9.61 -17.23 -4.67
C TYR A 188 10.85 -16.40 -4.38
N ILE A 189 10.71 -15.30 -3.64
CA ILE A 189 11.78 -14.35 -3.36
C ILE A 189 11.69 -13.80 -1.93
N SER A 190 12.81 -13.31 -1.40
CA SER A 190 12.85 -12.58 -0.14
C SER A 190 12.62 -11.09 -0.38
N LEU A 191 11.75 -10.47 0.45
CA LEU A 191 11.53 -9.03 0.53
C LEU A 191 12.00 -8.57 1.91
N SER A 192 13.21 -8.04 2.03
CA SER A 192 13.87 -7.75 3.32
C SER A 192 13.76 -6.30 3.78
N GLY A 193 13.29 -5.39 2.89
CA GLY A 193 13.13 -3.97 3.23
C GLY A 193 12.08 -3.75 4.32
N THR A 194 12.42 -2.95 5.34
CA THR A 194 11.54 -2.57 6.46
C THR A 194 11.82 -1.14 6.90
N LEU A 195 10.99 -0.53 7.76
CA LEU A 195 11.27 0.78 8.35
C LEU A 195 12.61 0.82 9.08
N ASN A 196 13.01 -0.28 9.70
CA ASN A 196 14.25 -0.34 10.47
C ASN A 196 15.50 -0.36 9.57
N THR A 197 15.42 -0.95 8.37
CA THR A 197 16.55 -0.97 7.42
C THR A 197 16.94 0.42 6.93
N LEU A 198 15.98 1.36 6.86
CA LEU A 198 16.27 2.75 6.48
C LEU A 198 16.94 3.54 7.59
N SER A 199 16.59 3.28 8.87
CA SER A 199 17.18 4.00 10.01
C SER A 199 18.67 3.67 10.22
N THR A 200 19.11 2.48 9.84
CA THR A 200 20.53 2.09 9.86
C THR A 200 21.34 2.79 8.77
N ASN A 201 20.80 2.88 7.55
CA ASN A 201 21.50 3.50 6.43
C ASN A 201 21.66 5.03 6.58
N GLU A 202 20.73 5.73 7.26
CA GLU A 202 20.86 7.17 7.55
C GLU A 202 21.90 7.48 8.64
N ASN A 203 22.21 6.53 9.52
CA ASN A 203 23.23 6.68 10.56
C ASN A 203 24.65 6.37 10.07
N GLU A 204 24.80 5.59 8.97
CA GLU A 204 26.09 5.30 8.35
C GLU A 204 26.56 6.38 7.36
N GLN A 205 25.68 7.32 6.99
CA GLN A 205 25.99 8.43 6.07
C GLN A 205 26.24 9.77 6.78
N LYS A 206 26.29 9.81 8.11
CA LYS A 206 26.66 10.95 8.95
C LYS A 206 28.01 10.73 9.60
#